data_2e5f848be0475ba955be77b5a7173203
#
_entry.id   2e5f848be0475ba955be77b5a7173203
#
_cell.length_a   1.000
_cell.length_b   1.000
_cell.length_c   1.000
_cell.angle_alpha   90.00
_cell.angle_beta   90.00
_cell.angle_gamma   90.00
#
_symmetry.space_group_name_H-M   'P 1'
#
loop_
_entity.id
_entity.type
_entity.pdbx_description
1 polymer ?
#
loop_
_entity_poly.entity_id
_entity_poly.type
_entity_poly.pdbx_seq_one_letter_code
_entity_poly.pdbx_strand_id
1 'polypeptide(L)'
;MQRIPFPEVGIAYWFNRMAKESLMVAYGATEADAGSDLVSLRTRAEHVIENGQIKGYKITGSKMWISSGAVADLYTVLALAPGGPSWFLVEKGTPGFTQDKHEDKHGIRLSNTAGLSFDEVYVPAANLIGGVEGKGLLQAQAVFGYTRLMVAAFGLGAGEEAIETAIDYANHRIQAGGPLSEKQGYMLKLITPHYIKFEAARAFIDETAKKLDVNNHGQATEGSIGKYYATEAGNKAAEDAIQALGGFGYTKEFAVEKIKRDVKITCIYEGTNEVMEMTIYRGRWQEHLKSRGAYYNNIADEMDAIHAKNPEVGANVIALGLRALATVLEECRLQRLTRHQYITFKLGELIANAEVAAAFCRAIGNGKIVEGCKFDAETLKAMCRVNAKETAYDIASRGAKLVLSAGTADAAALLNATHFVQIEANMHGCIEDSDKVSAKLREIFRK
;
A
#
# COMPACT_ATOMS: atom_id res chain seq x y z
N MET A 1 -3.66 7.16 21.90
CA MET A 1 -3.60 8.56 21.43
C MET A 1 -4.66 9.35 22.14
N GLN A 2 -4.31 10.41 22.89
CA GLN A 2 -5.32 11.37 23.34
C GLN A 2 -6.00 11.96 22.10
N ARG A 3 -7.34 11.96 22.07
CA ARG A 3 -8.10 12.74 21.08
C ARG A 3 -7.54 14.16 21.14
N ILE A 4 -7.02 14.66 20.01
CA ILE A 4 -6.68 16.09 19.93
C ILE A 4 -8.02 16.80 20.00
N PRO A 5 -8.30 17.56 21.09
CA PRO A 5 -9.60 18.18 21.22
C PRO A 5 -9.73 19.25 20.12
N PHE A 6 -10.71 19.07 19.25
CA PHE A 6 -11.22 20.21 18.50
C PHE A 6 -11.89 21.16 19.52
N PRO A 7 -11.84 22.48 19.33
CA PRO A 7 -12.70 23.37 20.08
C PRO A 7 -14.14 22.89 19.88
N GLU A 8 -14.88 22.59 20.93
CA GLU A 8 -16.23 21.97 20.86
C GLU A 8 -17.17 22.73 19.92
N VAL A 9 -17.03 24.04 19.82
CA VAL A 9 -17.82 24.91 18.91
C VAL A 9 -17.49 24.66 17.44
N GLY A 10 -16.21 24.36 17.10
CA GLY A 10 -15.79 24.13 15.70
C GLY A 10 -16.31 22.81 15.13
N ILE A 11 -16.25 21.70 15.88
CA ILE A 11 -16.70 20.37 15.42
C ILE A 11 -18.20 20.37 15.17
N ALA A 12 -19.00 20.79 16.13
CA ALA A 12 -20.45 20.79 16.02
C ALA A 12 -20.94 21.65 14.83
N TYR A 13 -20.31 22.80 14.62
CA TYR A 13 -20.66 23.68 13.51
C TYR A 13 -20.38 23.01 12.15
N TRP A 14 -19.17 22.53 11.93
CA TRP A 14 -18.75 21.98 10.63
C TRP A 14 -19.45 20.66 10.32
N PHE A 15 -19.54 19.72 11.27
CA PHE A 15 -20.25 18.47 11.03
C PHE A 15 -21.76 18.65 10.82
N ASN A 16 -22.41 19.61 11.53
CA ASN A 16 -23.79 19.94 11.26
C ASN A 16 -23.99 20.54 9.88
N ARG A 17 -23.08 21.38 9.41
CA ARG A 17 -23.12 21.92 8.04
C ARG A 17 -22.90 20.82 7.01
N MET A 18 -21.88 20.00 7.17
CA MET A 18 -21.59 18.86 6.26
C MET A 18 -22.76 17.91 6.15
N ALA A 19 -23.45 17.61 7.27
CA ALA A 19 -24.63 16.76 7.27
C ALA A 19 -25.86 17.36 6.58
N LYS A 20 -26.04 18.69 6.67
CA LYS A 20 -27.21 19.41 6.12
C LYS A 20 -27.00 19.88 4.69
N GLU A 21 -25.79 20.33 4.35
CA GLU A 21 -25.46 21.01 3.10
C GLU A 21 -24.77 20.08 2.09
N SER A 22 -24.46 18.81 2.49
CA SER A 22 -23.72 17.84 1.65
C SER A 22 -22.40 18.40 1.11
N LEU A 23 -21.64 19.10 1.94
CA LEU A 23 -20.41 19.76 1.55
C LEU A 23 -19.34 18.75 1.10
N MET A 24 -18.74 19.00 -0.05
CA MET A 24 -17.57 18.26 -0.52
C MET A 24 -16.30 18.84 0.10
N VAL A 25 -15.45 17.98 0.64
CA VAL A 25 -14.21 18.37 1.32
C VAL A 25 -12.99 17.97 0.51
N ALA A 26 -12.01 18.88 0.37
CA ALA A 26 -10.72 18.59 -0.23
C ALA A 26 -9.58 18.64 0.79
N TYR A 27 -8.53 17.82 0.55
CA TYR A 27 -7.37 17.68 1.43
C TYR A 27 -6.12 18.29 0.79
N GLY A 28 -5.78 19.52 1.19
CA GLY A 28 -4.72 20.33 0.62
C GLY A 28 -3.39 20.22 1.39
N ALA A 29 -2.67 19.11 1.22
CA ALA A 29 -1.34 18.91 1.84
C ALA A 29 -0.21 19.25 0.87
N THR A 30 -0.22 18.68 -0.33
CA THR A 30 0.87 18.66 -1.30
C THR A 30 1.11 20.01 -1.98
N GLU A 31 2.37 20.36 -2.14
CA GLU A 31 2.85 21.49 -2.96
C GLU A 31 3.74 20.99 -4.09
N ALA A 32 4.03 21.82 -5.08
CA ALA A 32 4.90 21.46 -6.20
C ALA A 32 6.28 20.96 -5.73
N ASP A 33 6.82 21.57 -4.68
CA ASP A 33 8.14 21.26 -4.11
C ASP A 33 8.08 20.42 -2.82
N ALA A 34 6.89 20.09 -2.30
CA ALA A 34 6.70 19.38 -1.05
C ALA A 34 5.57 18.33 -1.14
N GLY A 35 5.88 17.15 -1.66
CA GLY A 35 4.97 15.98 -1.73
C GLY A 35 5.36 14.91 -0.73
N SER A 36 6.43 14.15 -1.02
CA SER A 36 6.96 13.12 -0.10
C SER A 36 7.57 13.72 1.16
N ASP A 37 8.15 14.89 1.06
CA ASP A 37 8.70 15.66 2.18
C ASP A 37 7.77 16.84 2.56
N LEU A 38 6.74 16.53 3.34
CA LEU A 38 5.80 17.55 3.84
C LEU A 38 6.44 18.52 4.88
N VAL A 39 7.64 18.23 5.37
CA VAL A 39 8.33 19.16 6.29
C VAL A 39 8.82 20.39 5.53
N SER A 40 9.11 20.25 4.24
CA SER A 40 9.61 21.32 3.36
C SER A 40 8.50 22.21 2.76
N LEU A 41 7.27 22.16 3.31
CA LEU A 41 6.15 22.98 2.81
C LEU A 41 6.46 24.49 2.92
N ARG A 42 5.96 25.25 1.95
CA ARG A 42 6.21 26.72 1.82
C ARG A 42 4.97 27.56 2.05
N THR A 43 3.76 27.01 1.92
CA THR A 43 2.52 27.73 2.26
C THR A 43 2.58 28.14 3.72
N ARG A 44 2.40 29.41 4.00
CA ARG A 44 2.53 30.03 5.35
C ARG A 44 1.18 30.48 5.86
N ALA A 45 1.04 30.48 7.18
CA ALA A 45 -0.10 31.04 7.89
C ALA A 45 0.43 32.01 8.96
N GLU A 46 0.25 33.29 8.73
CA GLU A 46 0.71 34.35 9.61
C GLU A 46 -0.40 34.77 10.60
N HIS A 47 -0.02 35.08 11.84
CA HIS A 47 -0.99 35.53 12.86
C HIS A 47 -1.60 36.89 12.50
N VAL A 48 -2.92 36.99 12.62
CA VAL A 48 -3.65 38.27 12.70
C VAL A 48 -3.95 38.52 14.17
N ILE A 49 -3.28 39.54 14.73
CA ILE A 49 -3.37 39.87 16.17
C ILE A 49 -4.17 41.15 16.36
N GLU A 50 -5.20 41.09 17.21
CA GLU A 50 -5.98 42.24 17.65
C GLU A 50 -6.04 42.23 19.19
N ASN A 51 -5.76 43.36 19.80
CA ASN A 51 -5.73 43.51 21.26
C ASN A 51 -4.87 42.44 22.00
N GLY A 52 -3.74 42.05 21.39
CA GLY A 52 -2.84 41.03 21.94
C GLY A 52 -3.32 39.59 21.85
N GLN A 53 -4.41 39.35 21.13
CA GLN A 53 -4.98 38.00 20.92
C GLN A 53 -4.94 37.63 19.42
N ILE A 54 -4.66 36.33 19.13
CA ILE A 54 -4.75 35.80 17.78
C ILE A 54 -6.23 35.71 17.40
N LYS A 55 -6.67 36.51 16.45
CA LYS A 55 -8.05 36.49 15.92
C LYS A 55 -8.21 35.60 14.70
N GLY A 56 -7.12 35.37 13.98
CA GLY A 56 -7.11 34.53 12.79
C GLY A 56 -5.73 34.37 12.21
N TYR A 57 -5.70 33.90 10.98
CA TYR A 57 -4.49 33.68 10.20
C TYR A 57 -4.66 34.22 8.79
N LYS A 58 -3.58 34.73 8.21
CA LYS A 58 -3.46 35.01 6.78
C LYS A 58 -2.65 33.90 6.13
N ILE A 59 -3.26 33.17 5.19
CA ILE A 59 -2.63 32.06 4.46
C ILE A 59 -2.14 32.57 3.12
N THR A 60 -0.85 32.35 2.80
CA THR A 60 -0.23 32.69 1.53
C THR A 60 0.59 31.54 1.00
N GLY A 61 0.39 31.17 -0.28
CA GLY A 61 1.09 30.06 -0.92
C GLY A 61 0.22 29.34 -1.95
N SER A 62 0.58 28.08 -2.25
CA SER A 62 -0.17 27.27 -3.23
C SER A 62 -0.14 25.79 -2.87
N LYS A 63 -1.16 25.07 -3.32
CA LYS A 63 -1.22 23.60 -3.25
C LYS A 63 -1.38 23.02 -4.64
N MET A 64 -0.93 21.79 -4.84
CA MET A 64 -0.93 21.17 -6.16
C MET A 64 -1.49 19.74 -6.10
N TRP A 65 -2.16 19.35 -7.19
CA TRP A 65 -2.77 18.02 -7.37
C TRP A 65 -3.80 17.64 -6.31
N ILE A 66 -4.61 18.60 -5.88
CA ILE A 66 -5.61 18.38 -4.84
C ILE A 66 -6.86 17.72 -5.43
N SER A 67 -7.20 16.52 -4.94
CA SER A 67 -8.44 15.83 -5.31
C SER A 67 -9.63 16.68 -4.92
N SER A 68 -10.60 16.79 -5.85
CA SER A 68 -11.75 17.69 -5.75
C SER A 68 -11.39 19.19 -5.65
N GLY A 69 -10.13 19.57 -5.93
CA GLY A 69 -9.61 20.90 -5.73
C GLY A 69 -10.40 22.03 -6.42
N ALA A 70 -10.91 21.78 -7.64
CA ALA A 70 -11.70 22.79 -8.37
C ALA A 70 -13.19 22.83 -7.99
N VAL A 71 -13.70 21.81 -7.30
CA VAL A 71 -15.16 21.63 -7.08
C VAL A 71 -15.57 21.59 -5.62
N ALA A 72 -14.66 21.30 -4.69
CA ALA A 72 -14.97 21.22 -3.27
C ALA A 72 -15.50 22.54 -2.70
N ASP A 73 -16.27 22.44 -1.62
CA ASP A 73 -16.85 23.55 -0.89
C ASP A 73 -16.00 23.96 0.32
N LEU A 74 -15.28 23.00 0.88
CA LEU A 74 -14.46 23.15 2.07
C LEU A 74 -13.08 22.49 1.84
N TYR A 75 -12.03 23.14 2.31
CA TYR A 75 -10.65 22.72 2.12
C TYR A 75 -9.93 22.62 3.46
N THR A 76 -9.32 21.46 3.76
CA THR A 76 -8.33 21.36 4.82
C THR A 76 -6.96 21.67 4.23
N VAL A 77 -6.31 22.72 4.69
CA VAL A 77 -5.05 23.23 4.12
C VAL A 77 -3.92 23.11 5.15
N LEU A 78 -2.85 22.40 4.80
CA LEU A 78 -1.64 22.34 5.63
C LEU A 78 -0.78 23.57 5.34
N ALA A 79 -0.51 24.38 6.34
CA ALA A 79 0.36 25.55 6.22
C ALA A 79 1.32 25.69 7.40
N LEU A 80 2.44 26.36 7.18
CA LEU A 80 3.44 26.61 8.20
C LEU A 80 3.00 27.84 9.01
N ALA A 81 2.45 27.60 10.21
CA ALA A 81 2.19 28.61 11.22
C ALA A 81 3.45 28.88 12.06
N PRO A 82 3.51 29.97 12.85
CA PRO A 82 4.64 30.24 13.74
C PRO A 82 4.98 29.09 14.69
N GLY A 83 3.98 28.33 15.17
CA GLY A 83 4.16 27.13 16.01
C GLY A 83 4.50 25.87 15.23
N GLY A 84 4.59 25.92 13.89
CA GLY A 84 4.90 24.79 13.02
C GLY A 84 3.76 24.40 12.06
N PRO A 85 3.93 23.29 11.28
CA PRO A 85 2.93 22.81 10.34
C PRO A 85 1.58 22.57 11.02
N SER A 86 0.52 23.16 10.49
CA SER A 86 -0.83 23.21 11.08
C SER A 86 -1.89 23.13 10.00
N TRP A 87 -3.05 22.52 10.31
CA TRP A 87 -4.19 22.41 9.40
C TRP A 87 -5.19 23.52 9.63
N PHE A 88 -5.66 24.10 8.56
CA PHE A 88 -6.68 25.15 8.53
C PHE A 88 -7.86 24.77 7.66
N LEU A 89 -9.06 25.16 8.08
CA LEU A 89 -10.27 25.06 7.27
C LEU A 89 -10.43 26.36 6.45
N VAL A 90 -10.56 26.22 5.13
CA VAL A 90 -10.80 27.31 4.19
C VAL A 90 -12.07 27.01 3.40
N GLU A 91 -13.01 27.95 3.33
CA GLU A 91 -14.23 27.80 2.54
C GLU A 91 -14.01 28.29 1.12
N LYS A 92 -14.74 27.69 0.16
CA LYS A 92 -14.84 28.20 -1.21
C LYS A 92 -15.39 29.61 -1.19
N GLY A 93 -14.80 30.49 -2.03
CA GLY A 93 -15.21 31.88 -2.12
C GLY A 93 -14.62 32.82 -1.05
N THR A 94 -13.78 32.30 -0.13
CA THR A 94 -13.01 33.18 0.77
C THR A 94 -12.15 34.14 -0.05
N PRO A 95 -12.17 35.47 0.22
CA PRO A 95 -11.35 36.44 -0.52
C PRO A 95 -9.86 36.03 -0.54
N GLY A 96 -9.24 36.14 -1.73
CA GLY A 96 -7.86 35.74 -1.95
C GLY A 96 -7.64 34.24 -2.22
N PHE A 97 -8.68 33.39 -2.04
CA PHE A 97 -8.61 31.97 -2.34
C PHE A 97 -9.11 31.67 -3.74
N THR A 98 -8.30 31.00 -4.56
CA THR A 98 -8.65 30.60 -5.92
C THR A 98 -8.32 29.12 -6.17
N GLN A 99 -9.16 28.48 -6.97
CA GLN A 99 -8.96 27.13 -7.46
C GLN A 99 -8.56 27.17 -8.92
N ASP A 100 -7.56 26.35 -9.30
CA ASP A 100 -7.15 26.22 -10.67
C ASP A 100 -8.14 25.33 -11.46
N LYS A 101 -7.99 25.31 -12.78
CA LYS A 101 -8.73 24.38 -13.63
C LYS A 101 -8.31 22.93 -13.39
N HIS A 102 -9.18 21.99 -13.75
CA HIS A 102 -8.93 20.57 -13.71
C HIS A 102 -7.69 20.16 -14.51
N GLU A 103 -6.84 19.35 -13.90
CA GLU A 103 -5.62 18.80 -14.50
C GLU A 103 -5.93 17.77 -15.60
N ASP A 104 -5.20 17.80 -16.71
CA ASP A 104 -5.24 16.75 -17.74
C ASP A 104 -4.32 15.61 -17.33
N LYS A 105 -4.91 14.52 -16.81
CA LYS A 105 -4.19 13.43 -16.17
C LYS A 105 -4.04 12.19 -17.05
N HIS A 106 -3.03 11.41 -16.77
CA HIS A 106 -2.76 10.10 -17.36
C HIS A 106 -3.95 9.12 -17.14
N GLY A 107 -4.42 8.97 -15.91
CA GLY A 107 -5.54 8.12 -15.51
C GLY A 107 -6.44 8.79 -14.47
N ILE A 108 -7.42 8.06 -13.96
CA ILE A 108 -8.50 8.54 -13.08
C ILE A 108 -9.06 9.90 -13.53
N ARG A 109 -9.31 10.04 -14.82
CA ARG A 109 -9.63 11.35 -15.45
C ARG A 109 -10.97 11.92 -15.01
N LEU A 110 -11.89 11.07 -14.52
CA LEU A 110 -13.18 11.50 -13.95
C LEU A 110 -13.04 12.10 -12.54
N SER A 111 -11.96 11.79 -11.81
CA SER A 111 -11.71 12.40 -10.51
C SER A 111 -11.16 13.82 -10.71
N ASN A 112 -11.89 14.84 -10.26
CA ASN A 112 -11.40 16.21 -10.31
C ASN A 112 -10.10 16.34 -9.50
N THR A 113 -9.12 17.04 -10.06
CA THR A 113 -7.83 17.32 -9.42
C THR A 113 -7.37 18.69 -9.89
N ALA A 114 -7.01 19.59 -8.97
CA ALA A 114 -6.60 20.95 -9.32
C ALA A 114 -5.59 21.53 -8.35
N GLY A 115 -4.89 22.57 -8.76
CA GLY A 115 -4.11 23.42 -7.87
C GLY A 115 -5.01 24.34 -7.05
N LEU A 116 -4.45 24.88 -5.97
CA LEU A 116 -5.09 25.87 -5.10
C LEU A 116 -4.09 27.02 -4.87
N SER A 117 -4.56 28.26 -4.92
CA SER A 117 -3.76 29.43 -4.68
C SER A 117 -4.34 30.28 -3.56
N PHE A 118 -3.47 30.77 -2.69
CA PHE A 118 -3.81 31.56 -1.51
C PHE A 118 -3.02 32.87 -1.53
N ASP A 119 -3.74 33.99 -1.61
CA ASP A 119 -3.18 35.34 -1.56
C ASP A 119 -3.75 36.06 -0.33
N GLU A 120 -2.98 36.06 0.77
CA GLU A 120 -3.37 36.61 2.08
C GLU A 120 -4.76 36.19 2.56
N VAL A 121 -5.17 34.94 2.31
CA VAL A 121 -6.48 34.40 2.67
C VAL A 121 -6.69 34.43 4.18
N TYR A 122 -7.63 35.25 4.64
CA TYR A 122 -7.96 35.32 6.05
C TYR A 122 -8.85 34.14 6.48
N VAL A 123 -8.45 33.46 7.54
CA VAL A 123 -9.26 32.46 8.24
C VAL A 123 -9.33 32.76 9.73
N PRO A 124 -10.51 32.64 10.38
CA PRO A 124 -10.64 32.83 11.83
C PRO A 124 -9.79 31.85 12.61
N ALA A 125 -9.37 32.21 13.83
CA ALA A 125 -8.60 31.33 14.71
C ALA A 125 -9.32 30.00 15.02
N ALA A 126 -10.65 30.00 15.05
CA ALA A 126 -11.47 28.80 15.23
C ALA A 126 -11.35 27.77 14.06
N ASN A 127 -10.82 28.18 12.91
CA ASN A 127 -10.58 27.29 11.78
C ASN A 127 -9.24 26.55 11.86
N LEU A 128 -8.42 26.78 12.88
CA LEU A 128 -7.24 25.97 13.19
C LEU A 128 -7.69 24.59 13.70
N ILE A 129 -7.42 23.55 12.92
CA ILE A 129 -7.83 22.18 13.25
C ILE A 129 -7.06 21.66 14.45
N GLY A 130 -7.79 21.31 15.53
CA GLY A 130 -7.23 20.85 16.80
C GLY A 130 -6.85 21.98 17.76
N GLY A 131 -6.99 23.25 17.36
CA GLY A 131 -6.79 24.43 18.23
C GLY A 131 -5.35 24.66 18.70
N VAL A 132 -4.37 23.86 18.25
CA VAL A 132 -2.97 23.94 18.61
C VAL A 132 -2.09 23.86 17.38
N GLU A 133 -1.25 24.88 17.17
CA GLU A 133 -0.28 24.91 16.08
C GLU A 133 0.80 23.83 16.21
N GLY A 134 1.45 23.49 15.09
CA GLY A 134 2.56 22.53 15.04
C GLY A 134 2.17 21.06 15.15
N LYS A 135 0.88 20.73 15.17
CA LYS A 135 0.39 19.34 15.23
C LYS A 135 0.03 18.74 13.86
N GLY A 136 0.16 19.51 12.79
CA GLY A 136 -0.33 19.12 11.45
C GLY A 136 0.27 17.84 10.90
N LEU A 137 1.57 17.62 11.06
CA LEU A 137 2.22 16.38 10.58
C LEU A 137 1.81 15.16 11.40
N LEU A 138 1.61 15.30 12.71
CA LEU A 138 1.12 14.22 13.55
C LEU A 138 -0.32 13.84 13.20
N GLN A 139 -1.16 14.83 12.92
CA GLN A 139 -2.53 14.64 12.45
C GLN A 139 -2.56 13.94 11.09
N ALA A 140 -1.70 14.34 10.15
CA ALA A 140 -1.55 13.68 8.85
C ALA A 140 -1.15 12.19 9.00
N GLN A 141 -0.20 11.87 9.88
CA GLN A 141 0.22 10.50 10.13
C GLN A 141 -0.92 9.63 10.68
N ALA A 142 -1.79 10.18 11.53
CA ALA A 142 -2.94 9.46 12.07
C ALA A 142 -3.96 9.09 10.98
N VAL A 143 -4.13 9.94 9.96
CA VAL A 143 -5.01 9.69 8.81
C VAL A 143 -4.39 8.65 7.86
N PHE A 144 -3.10 8.75 7.58
CA PHE A 144 -2.43 7.88 6.59
C PHE A 144 -2.46 6.38 6.93
N GLY A 145 -2.48 6.01 8.21
CA GLY A 145 -2.60 4.60 8.61
C GLY A 145 -3.87 3.94 8.11
N TYR A 146 -4.95 4.71 8.05
CA TYR A 146 -6.27 4.26 7.59
C TYR A 146 -6.43 4.39 6.05
N THR A 147 -6.09 5.56 5.49
CA THR A 147 -6.32 5.84 4.05
C THR A 147 -5.47 4.94 3.15
N ARG A 148 -4.29 4.51 3.60
CA ARG A 148 -3.44 3.58 2.85
C ARG A 148 -4.08 2.22 2.63
N LEU A 149 -4.89 1.70 3.55
CA LEU A 149 -5.65 0.47 3.33
C LEU A 149 -6.74 0.65 2.26
N MET A 150 -7.36 1.82 2.18
CA MET A 150 -8.29 2.13 1.08
C MET A 150 -7.57 2.13 -0.27
N VAL A 151 -6.37 2.72 -0.33
CA VAL A 151 -5.55 2.69 -1.56
C VAL A 151 -5.10 1.27 -1.91
N ALA A 152 -4.80 0.43 -0.92
CA ALA A 152 -4.54 -0.99 -1.13
C ALA A 152 -5.73 -1.71 -1.79
N ALA A 153 -6.95 -1.45 -1.31
CA ALA A 153 -8.17 -2.01 -1.89
C ALA A 153 -8.40 -1.51 -3.33
N PHE A 154 -8.10 -0.24 -3.64
CA PHE A 154 -8.17 0.28 -5.02
C PHE A 154 -7.19 -0.43 -5.96
N GLY A 155 -5.93 -0.62 -5.52
CA GLY A 155 -4.92 -1.33 -6.30
C GLY A 155 -5.32 -2.79 -6.56
N LEU A 156 -5.82 -3.47 -5.52
CA LEU A 156 -6.28 -4.84 -5.59
C LEU A 156 -7.45 -4.99 -6.57
N GLY A 157 -8.53 -4.21 -6.39
CA GLY A 157 -9.74 -4.30 -7.23
C GLY A 157 -9.48 -3.96 -8.69
N ALA A 158 -8.65 -2.95 -8.98
CA ALA A 158 -8.27 -2.62 -10.35
C ALA A 158 -7.45 -3.76 -11.00
N GLY A 159 -6.55 -4.38 -10.25
CA GLY A 159 -5.77 -5.53 -10.72
C GLY A 159 -6.64 -6.75 -11.00
N GLU A 160 -7.59 -7.06 -10.12
CA GLU A 160 -8.55 -8.15 -10.32
C GLU A 160 -9.35 -7.97 -11.60
N GLU A 161 -9.98 -6.80 -11.80
CA GLU A 161 -10.78 -6.51 -13.00
C GLU A 161 -9.96 -6.67 -14.28
N ALA A 162 -8.70 -6.20 -14.27
CA ALA A 162 -7.83 -6.36 -15.43
C ALA A 162 -7.55 -7.83 -15.76
N ILE A 163 -7.25 -8.65 -14.74
CA ILE A 163 -6.97 -10.08 -14.94
C ILE A 163 -8.25 -10.87 -15.24
N GLU A 164 -9.41 -10.52 -14.68
CA GLU A 164 -10.70 -11.12 -15.03
C GLU A 164 -11.03 -10.90 -16.51
N THR A 165 -10.83 -9.68 -17.01
CA THR A 165 -10.94 -9.37 -18.44
C THR A 165 -9.97 -10.22 -19.28
N ALA A 166 -8.74 -10.42 -18.80
CA ALA A 166 -7.75 -11.22 -19.51
C ALA A 166 -8.11 -12.73 -19.54
N ILE A 167 -8.69 -13.27 -18.47
CA ILE A 167 -9.13 -14.67 -18.40
C ILE A 167 -10.34 -14.89 -19.34
N ASP A 168 -11.32 -13.98 -19.30
CA ASP A 168 -12.48 -14.06 -20.19
C ASP A 168 -12.04 -14.06 -21.65
N TYR A 169 -11.17 -13.12 -22.04
CA TYR A 169 -10.56 -13.12 -23.37
C TYR A 169 -9.83 -14.43 -23.68
N ALA A 170 -9.04 -14.96 -22.76
CA ALA A 170 -8.27 -16.19 -22.95
C ALA A 170 -9.15 -17.42 -23.13
N ASN A 171 -10.33 -17.47 -22.52
CA ASN A 171 -11.30 -18.55 -22.68
C ASN A 171 -11.90 -18.60 -24.09
N HIS A 172 -12.01 -17.45 -24.76
CA HIS A 172 -12.61 -17.34 -26.09
C HIS A 172 -11.59 -17.27 -27.23
N ARG A 173 -10.37 -16.79 -26.95
CA ARG A 173 -9.34 -16.64 -27.98
C ARG A 173 -8.69 -17.97 -28.33
N ILE A 174 -8.93 -18.45 -29.53
CA ILE A 174 -8.32 -19.68 -30.07
C ILE A 174 -6.97 -19.35 -30.70
N GLN A 175 -5.94 -20.08 -30.29
CA GLN A 175 -4.59 -20.02 -30.87
C GLN A 175 -3.92 -21.40 -30.77
N ALA A 176 -3.21 -21.82 -31.83
CA ALA A 176 -2.52 -23.10 -31.85
C ALA A 176 -3.42 -24.27 -31.40
N GLY A 177 -4.64 -24.35 -32.00
CA GLY A 177 -5.56 -25.46 -31.82
C GLY A 177 -6.40 -25.50 -30.56
N GLY A 178 -6.42 -24.42 -29.73
CA GLY A 178 -7.26 -24.35 -28.53
C GLY A 178 -7.27 -22.97 -27.88
N PRO A 179 -8.12 -22.76 -26.85
CA PRO A 179 -8.18 -21.52 -26.11
C PRO A 179 -6.82 -21.16 -25.48
N LEU A 180 -6.54 -19.85 -25.36
CA LEU A 180 -5.32 -19.38 -24.66
C LEU A 180 -5.31 -19.82 -23.20
N SER A 181 -6.46 -19.89 -22.55
CA SER A 181 -6.61 -20.35 -21.17
C SER A 181 -6.17 -21.82 -20.94
N GLU A 182 -6.07 -22.63 -22.01
CA GLU A 182 -5.53 -23.99 -21.95
C GLU A 182 -4.01 -24.05 -22.16
N LYS A 183 -3.37 -22.94 -22.48
CA LYS A 183 -1.92 -22.88 -22.66
C LYS A 183 -1.25 -22.62 -21.33
N GLN A 184 -0.62 -23.66 -20.75
CA GLN A 184 0.02 -23.59 -19.43
C GLN A 184 0.96 -22.37 -19.29
N GLY A 185 1.90 -22.21 -20.21
CA GLY A 185 2.86 -21.11 -20.18
C GLY A 185 2.22 -19.72 -20.21
N TYR A 186 1.11 -19.56 -20.92
CA TYR A 186 0.33 -18.32 -20.93
C TYR A 186 -0.30 -18.06 -19.53
N MET A 187 -0.99 -19.06 -18.99
CA MET A 187 -1.65 -18.94 -17.69
C MET A 187 -0.66 -18.71 -16.55
N LEU A 188 0.39 -19.52 -16.47
CA LEU A 188 1.38 -19.43 -15.38
C LEU A 188 2.28 -18.19 -15.46
N LYS A 189 2.40 -17.57 -16.64
CA LYS A 189 3.19 -16.35 -16.83
C LYS A 189 2.38 -15.07 -16.63
N LEU A 190 1.14 -15.00 -17.15
CA LEU A 190 0.41 -13.74 -17.28
C LEU A 190 -0.83 -13.64 -16.39
N ILE A 191 -1.34 -14.74 -15.85
CA ILE A 191 -2.65 -14.77 -15.17
C ILE A 191 -2.52 -15.28 -13.73
N THR A 192 -2.15 -16.54 -13.57
CA THR A 192 -2.20 -17.27 -12.28
C THR A 192 -1.41 -16.59 -11.15
N PRO A 193 -0.17 -16.08 -11.37
CA PRO A 193 0.60 -15.45 -10.29
C PRO A 193 -0.09 -14.22 -9.69
N HIS A 194 -0.91 -13.52 -10.47
CA HIS A 194 -1.62 -12.33 -10.00
C HIS A 194 -2.70 -12.69 -9.01
N TYR A 195 -3.51 -13.73 -9.28
CA TYR A 195 -4.54 -14.17 -8.33
C TYR A 195 -3.94 -14.69 -7.03
N ILE A 196 -2.82 -15.39 -7.09
CA ILE A 196 -2.10 -15.82 -5.88
C ILE A 196 -1.71 -14.61 -5.02
N LYS A 197 -1.19 -13.55 -5.64
CA LYS A 197 -0.83 -12.30 -4.96
C LYS A 197 -2.06 -11.55 -4.45
N PHE A 198 -3.17 -11.57 -5.19
CA PHE A 198 -4.39 -10.89 -4.78
C PHE A 198 -4.99 -11.52 -3.53
N GLU A 199 -5.05 -12.86 -3.44
CA GLU A 199 -5.56 -13.52 -2.24
C GLU A 199 -4.64 -13.31 -1.03
N ALA A 200 -3.33 -13.28 -1.22
CA ALA A 200 -2.38 -12.92 -0.17
C ALA A 200 -2.57 -11.46 0.30
N ALA A 201 -2.74 -10.51 -0.63
CA ALA A 201 -3.03 -9.11 -0.32
C ALA A 201 -4.36 -8.96 0.42
N ARG A 202 -5.41 -9.65 -0.04
CA ARG A 202 -6.74 -9.66 0.58
C ARG A 202 -6.69 -10.14 2.02
N ALA A 203 -5.98 -11.24 2.29
CA ALA A 203 -5.80 -11.76 3.63
C ALA A 203 -5.10 -10.76 4.56
N PHE A 204 -4.06 -10.08 4.07
CA PHE A 204 -3.33 -9.07 4.84
C PHE A 204 -4.17 -7.81 5.10
N ILE A 205 -4.91 -7.32 4.09
CA ILE A 205 -5.79 -6.15 4.21
C ILE A 205 -6.90 -6.44 5.23
N ASP A 206 -7.56 -7.61 5.15
CA ASP A 206 -8.61 -8.03 6.10
C ASP A 206 -8.08 -8.12 7.54
N GLU A 207 -6.91 -8.75 7.73
CA GLU A 207 -6.28 -8.84 9.06
C GLU A 207 -5.97 -7.45 9.62
N THR A 208 -5.44 -6.54 8.80
CA THR A 208 -5.07 -5.19 9.22
C THR A 208 -6.31 -4.34 9.50
N ALA A 209 -7.35 -4.43 8.68
CA ALA A 209 -8.61 -3.74 8.90
C ALA A 209 -9.24 -4.14 10.24
N LYS A 210 -9.29 -5.44 10.54
CA LYS A 210 -9.79 -5.95 11.84
C LYS A 210 -8.97 -5.44 13.03
N LYS A 211 -7.65 -5.29 12.88
CA LYS A 211 -6.79 -4.69 13.92
C LYS A 211 -7.11 -3.19 14.13
N LEU A 212 -7.39 -2.46 13.05
CA LEU A 212 -7.80 -1.06 13.13
C LEU A 212 -9.15 -0.88 13.82
N ASP A 213 -10.12 -1.75 13.55
CA ASP A 213 -11.44 -1.70 14.18
C ASP A 213 -11.36 -1.88 15.70
N VAL A 214 -10.43 -2.70 16.17
CA VAL A 214 -10.25 -2.95 17.60
C VAL A 214 -9.41 -1.84 18.28
N ASN A 215 -8.34 -1.40 17.65
CA ASN A 215 -7.33 -0.54 18.29
C ASN A 215 -7.22 0.87 17.70
N ASN A 216 -8.03 1.28 16.79
CA ASN A 216 -8.16 2.61 16.17
C ASN A 216 -6.86 3.45 15.96
N HIS A 217 -5.67 2.91 16.28
CA HIS A 217 -4.38 3.59 16.25
C HIS A 217 -3.22 2.61 15.97
N GLY A 218 -2.16 3.13 15.36
CA GLY A 218 -0.85 2.46 15.40
C GLY A 218 -0.54 1.49 14.26
N GLN A 219 -1.37 1.39 13.22
CA GLN A 219 -1.15 0.48 12.07
C GLN A 219 -0.47 1.17 10.86
N ALA A 220 0.39 2.17 11.12
CA ALA A 220 1.02 2.93 10.03
C ALA A 220 1.97 2.08 9.16
N THR A 221 2.67 1.11 9.77
CA THR A 221 3.54 0.18 9.06
C THR A 221 2.72 -0.84 8.28
N GLU A 222 1.70 -1.42 8.88
CA GLU A 222 0.79 -2.38 8.25
C GLU A 222 0.01 -1.74 7.09
N GLY A 223 -0.52 -0.53 7.28
CA GLY A 223 -1.15 0.23 6.20
C GLY A 223 -0.20 0.50 5.03
N SER A 224 1.10 0.75 5.33
CA SER A 224 2.12 0.91 4.30
C SER A 224 2.44 -0.39 3.58
N ILE A 225 2.51 -1.53 4.29
CA ILE A 225 2.69 -2.87 3.71
C ILE A 225 1.53 -3.20 2.77
N GLY A 226 0.29 -3.05 3.24
CA GLY A 226 -0.90 -3.32 2.43
C GLY A 226 -0.93 -2.46 1.16
N LYS A 227 -0.70 -1.16 1.30
CA LYS A 227 -0.66 -0.21 0.17
C LYS A 227 0.43 -0.58 -0.83
N TYR A 228 1.65 -0.77 -0.37
CA TYR A 228 2.78 -1.13 -1.21
C TYR A 228 2.50 -2.42 -1.99
N TYR A 229 2.21 -3.50 -1.28
CA TYR A 229 2.04 -4.82 -1.89
C TYR A 229 0.86 -4.88 -2.88
N ALA A 230 -0.30 -4.39 -2.48
CA ALA A 230 -1.50 -4.47 -3.32
C ALA A 230 -1.42 -3.56 -4.55
N THR A 231 -0.82 -2.36 -4.42
CA THR A 231 -0.70 -1.45 -5.56
C THR A 231 0.36 -1.89 -6.57
N GLU A 232 1.48 -2.47 -6.13
CA GLU A 232 2.46 -3.09 -7.01
C GLU A 232 1.86 -4.30 -7.74
N ALA A 233 1.16 -5.18 -7.02
CA ALA A 233 0.45 -6.33 -7.59
C ALA A 233 -0.58 -5.88 -8.62
N GLY A 234 -1.42 -4.89 -8.31
CA GLY A 234 -2.45 -4.36 -9.21
C GLY A 234 -1.87 -3.69 -10.46
N ASN A 235 -0.80 -2.90 -10.30
CA ASN A 235 -0.11 -2.29 -11.45
C ASN A 235 0.51 -3.32 -12.38
N LYS A 236 1.17 -4.36 -11.82
CA LYS A 236 1.76 -5.44 -12.62
C LYS A 236 0.70 -6.29 -13.30
N ALA A 237 -0.40 -6.56 -12.61
CA ALA A 237 -1.54 -7.28 -13.15
C ALA A 237 -2.16 -6.55 -14.36
N ALA A 238 -2.39 -5.25 -14.24
CA ALA A 238 -2.91 -4.45 -15.35
C ALA A 238 -1.96 -4.41 -16.56
N GLU A 239 -0.65 -4.38 -16.33
CA GLU A 239 0.38 -4.51 -17.39
C GLU A 239 0.30 -5.87 -18.09
N ASP A 240 0.25 -6.95 -17.30
CA ASP A 240 0.21 -8.29 -17.84
C ASP A 240 -1.15 -8.62 -18.51
N ALA A 241 -2.24 -7.97 -18.07
CA ALA A 241 -3.53 -8.04 -18.76
C ALA A 241 -3.46 -7.43 -20.17
N ILE A 242 -2.82 -6.28 -20.34
CA ILE A 242 -2.58 -5.72 -21.68
C ILE A 242 -1.79 -6.72 -22.52
N GLN A 243 -0.71 -7.27 -21.98
CA GLN A 243 0.13 -8.27 -22.66
C GLN A 243 -0.69 -9.52 -23.03
N ALA A 244 -1.56 -9.98 -22.13
CA ALA A 244 -2.39 -11.16 -22.31
C ALA A 244 -3.40 -11.02 -23.46
N LEU A 245 -3.98 -9.83 -23.64
CA LEU A 245 -4.88 -9.55 -24.76
C LEU A 245 -4.14 -9.25 -26.07
N GLY A 246 -2.82 -9.05 -26.04
CA GLY A 246 -2.02 -8.71 -27.23
C GLY A 246 -2.47 -7.39 -27.86
N GLY A 247 -2.66 -7.35 -29.18
CA GLY A 247 -3.09 -6.14 -29.90
C GLY A 247 -4.39 -5.53 -29.37
N PHE A 248 -5.35 -6.37 -28.98
CA PHE A 248 -6.61 -5.91 -28.36
C PHE A 248 -6.41 -5.23 -27.00
N GLY A 249 -5.44 -5.66 -26.22
CA GLY A 249 -5.08 -5.01 -24.94
C GLY A 249 -4.46 -3.63 -25.12
N TYR A 250 -3.83 -3.39 -26.29
CA TYR A 250 -3.19 -2.11 -26.60
C TYR A 250 -4.18 -1.08 -27.20
N THR A 251 -5.30 -1.53 -27.75
CA THR A 251 -6.37 -0.66 -28.27
C THR A 251 -7.41 -0.36 -27.20
N LYS A 252 -8.25 0.65 -27.45
CA LYS A 252 -9.30 1.09 -26.50
C LYS A 252 -10.58 0.24 -26.54
N GLU A 253 -10.59 -0.89 -27.25
CA GLU A 253 -11.73 -1.79 -27.32
C GLU A 253 -11.96 -2.53 -26.00
N PHE A 254 -10.88 -2.85 -25.28
CA PHE A 254 -10.93 -3.43 -23.94
C PHE A 254 -10.47 -2.42 -22.88
N ALA A 255 -11.08 -2.49 -21.69
CA ALA A 255 -10.80 -1.56 -20.63
C ALA A 255 -9.42 -1.72 -19.96
N VAL A 256 -8.65 -2.76 -20.29
CA VAL A 256 -7.36 -3.06 -19.61
C VAL A 256 -6.34 -1.93 -19.76
N GLU A 257 -6.30 -1.25 -20.92
CA GLU A 257 -5.42 -0.10 -21.12
C GLU A 257 -5.82 1.09 -20.22
N LYS A 258 -7.13 1.30 -20.03
CA LYS A 258 -7.66 2.32 -19.13
C LYS A 258 -7.36 1.96 -17.67
N ILE A 259 -7.59 0.71 -17.28
CA ILE A 259 -7.27 0.23 -15.91
C ILE A 259 -5.80 0.45 -15.61
N LYS A 260 -4.89 0.15 -16.56
CA LYS A 260 -3.45 0.39 -16.41
C LYS A 260 -3.12 1.86 -16.15
N ARG A 261 -3.76 2.77 -16.88
CA ARG A 261 -3.59 4.22 -16.68
C ARG A 261 -4.15 4.66 -15.32
N ASP A 262 -5.31 4.13 -14.96
CA ASP A 262 -6.00 4.51 -13.71
C ASP A 262 -5.29 3.98 -12.46
N VAL A 263 -4.80 2.74 -12.48
CA VAL A 263 -4.15 2.12 -11.32
C VAL A 263 -2.76 2.68 -11.04
N LYS A 264 -2.07 3.28 -12.05
CA LYS A 264 -0.70 3.80 -11.88
C LYS A 264 -0.59 4.80 -10.73
N ILE A 265 -1.58 5.65 -10.52
CA ILE A 265 -1.55 6.67 -9.46
C ILE A 265 -1.49 6.06 -8.06
N THR A 266 -2.00 4.85 -7.88
CA THR A 266 -2.01 4.18 -6.57
C THR A 266 -0.60 3.90 -6.03
N CYS A 267 0.40 3.81 -6.90
CA CYS A 267 1.81 3.73 -6.51
C CYS A 267 2.44 5.09 -6.17
N ILE A 268 1.74 6.21 -6.41
CA ILE A 268 2.29 7.58 -6.31
C ILE A 268 1.68 8.34 -5.14
N TYR A 269 0.36 8.48 -5.08
CA TYR A 269 -0.31 9.26 -4.04
C TYR A 269 -0.37 8.52 -2.70
N GLU A 270 -0.76 9.21 -1.63
CA GLU A 270 -0.78 8.70 -0.24
C GLU A 270 0.61 8.21 0.22
N GLY A 271 1.65 8.84 -0.37
CA GLY A 271 3.05 8.46 -0.27
C GLY A 271 3.45 7.48 -1.37
N THR A 272 4.53 7.79 -2.11
CA THR A 272 5.01 6.90 -3.18
C THR A 272 5.40 5.53 -2.63
N ASN A 273 5.46 4.52 -3.48
CA ASN A 273 5.83 3.18 -3.03
C ASN A 273 7.25 3.13 -2.45
N GLU A 274 8.15 3.99 -2.91
CA GLU A 274 9.49 4.17 -2.32
C GLU A 274 9.42 4.75 -0.88
N VAL A 275 8.47 5.68 -0.64
CA VAL A 275 8.19 6.18 0.72
C VAL A 275 7.57 5.09 1.58
N MET A 276 6.73 4.21 1.00
CA MET A 276 6.21 3.04 1.72
C MET A 276 7.33 2.07 2.10
N GLU A 277 8.23 1.71 1.17
CA GLU A 277 9.40 0.87 1.45
C GLU A 277 10.21 1.45 2.63
N MET A 278 10.48 2.76 2.63
CA MET A 278 11.18 3.43 3.74
C MET A 278 10.39 3.38 5.05
N THR A 279 9.08 3.56 5.00
CA THR A 279 8.21 3.54 6.19
C THR A 279 8.16 2.15 6.79
N ILE A 280 7.99 1.12 5.95
CA ILE A 280 7.99 -0.30 6.33
C ILE A 280 9.33 -0.66 6.96
N TYR A 281 10.43 -0.36 6.25
CA TYR A 281 11.77 -0.60 6.77
C TYR A 281 11.97 0.08 8.13
N ARG A 282 11.68 1.38 8.27
CA ARG A 282 11.88 2.12 9.52
C ARG A 282 11.09 1.50 10.69
N GLY A 283 9.83 1.17 10.48
CA GLY A 283 9.00 0.54 11.50
C GLY A 283 9.57 -0.80 11.96
N ARG A 284 9.87 -1.70 11.05
CA ARG A 284 10.37 -3.04 11.37
C ARG A 284 11.85 -3.06 11.79
N TRP A 285 12.63 -2.10 11.33
CA TRP A 285 13.99 -1.90 11.81
C TRP A 285 14.04 -1.55 13.31
N GLN A 286 13.12 -0.70 13.76
CA GLN A 286 13.00 -0.40 15.20
C GLN A 286 12.66 -1.65 16.01
N GLU A 287 11.76 -2.52 15.51
CA GLU A 287 11.46 -3.79 16.16
C GLU A 287 12.67 -4.74 16.14
N HIS A 288 13.41 -4.81 15.02
CA HIS A 288 14.63 -5.60 14.93
C HIS A 288 15.71 -5.12 15.90
N LEU A 289 15.93 -3.81 16.02
CA LEU A 289 16.91 -3.24 16.97
C LEU A 289 16.57 -3.57 18.42
N LYS A 290 15.30 -3.62 18.78
CA LYS A 290 14.84 -3.98 20.14
C LYS A 290 14.95 -5.50 20.39
N SER A 291 14.55 -6.32 19.42
CA SER A 291 14.36 -7.75 19.59
C SER A 291 15.51 -8.62 19.09
N ARG A 292 16.47 -8.04 18.32
CA ARG A 292 17.62 -8.74 17.72
C ARG A 292 17.21 -10.01 16.95
N GLY A 293 16.20 -9.89 16.10
CA GLY A 293 15.67 -10.98 15.29
C GLY A 293 14.50 -11.74 15.90
N ALA A 294 14.25 -11.61 17.21
CA ALA A 294 13.16 -12.33 17.86
C ALA A 294 11.77 -11.97 17.26
N TYR A 295 11.58 -10.76 16.76
CA TYR A 295 10.31 -10.38 16.13
C TYR A 295 9.91 -11.33 15.00
N TYR A 296 10.80 -11.57 14.02
CA TYR A 296 10.51 -12.48 12.91
C TYR A 296 10.63 -13.95 13.29
N ASN A 297 11.50 -14.30 14.23
CA ASN A 297 11.58 -15.68 14.73
C ASN A 297 10.29 -16.09 15.45
N ASN A 298 9.67 -15.20 16.23
CA ASN A 298 8.36 -15.47 16.86
C ASN A 298 7.24 -15.68 15.83
N ILE A 299 7.24 -14.90 14.73
CA ILE A 299 6.28 -15.12 13.63
C ILE A 299 6.59 -16.47 12.94
N ALA A 300 7.86 -16.83 12.77
CA ALA A 300 8.25 -18.12 12.23
C ALA A 300 7.77 -19.29 13.11
N ASP A 301 7.90 -19.17 14.42
CA ASP A 301 7.41 -20.18 15.38
C ASP A 301 5.88 -20.30 15.34
N GLU A 302 5.16 -19.19 15.13
CA GLU A 302 3.71 -19.21 14.85
C GLU A 302 3.41 -19.99 13.56
N MET A 303 4.19 -19.77 12.49
CA MET A 303 4.00 -20.49 11.22
C MET A 303 4.29 -21.99 11.38
N ASP A 304 5.29 -22.39 12.15
CA ASP A 304 5.56 -23.79 12.46
C ASP A 304 4.39 -24.41 13.25
N ALA A 305 3.80 -23.69 14.19
CA ALA A 305 2.62 -24.13 14.93
C ALA A 305 1.38 -24.27 14.03
N ILE A 306 1.23 -23.42 13.02
CA ILE A 306 0.19 -23.55 11.99
C ILE A 306 0.45 -24.78 11.13
N HIS A 307 1.70 -25.01 10.70
CA HIS A 307 2.07 -26.18 9.92
C HIS A 307 1.80 -27.49 10.65
N ALA A 308 2.08 -27.55 11.96
CA ALA A 308 1.81 -28.73 12.78
C ALA A 308 0.31 -29.10 12.81
N LYS A 309 -0.58 -28.12 12.69
CA LYS A 309 -2.04 -28.32 12.66
C LYS A 309 -2.58 -28.54 11.25
N ASN A 310 -2.01 -27.86 10.27
CA ASN A 310 -2.43 -27.88 8.87
C ASN A 310 -1.19 -27.85 7.95
N PRO A 311 -0.59 -29.00 7.64
CA PRO A 311 0.64 -29.07 6.85
C PRO A 311 0.45 -28.68 5.37
N GLU A 312 -0.80 -28.53 4.91
CA GLU A 312 -1.11 -28.32 3.50
C GLU A 312 -1.02 -26.86 3.04
N VAL A 313 -0.72 -25.90 3.94
CA VAL A 313 -0.69 -24.46 3.61
C VAL A 313 0.70 -23.89 3.30
N GLY A 314 1.78 -24.68 3.48
CA GLY A 314 3.15 -24.24 3.22
C GLY A 314 3.75 -23.35 4.31
N ALA A 315 3.12 -23.29 5.49
CA ALA A 315 3.54 -22.41 6.58
C ALA A 315 4.97 -22.68 7.09
N ASN A 316 5.43 -23.95 7.05
CA ASN A 316 6.83 -24.31 7.38
C ASN A 316 7.86 -23.66 6.44
N VAL A 317 7.51 -23.43 5.18
CA VAL A 317 8.43 -22.83 4.22
C VAL A 317 8.55 -21.32 4.45
N ILE A 318 7.43 -20.64 4.69
CA ILE A 318 7.51 -19.21 5.04
C ILE A 318 8.15 -19.00 6.42
N ALA A 319 8.06 -19.96 7.35
CA ALA A 319 8.82 -19.92 8.60
C ALA A 319 10.34 -19.86 8.36
N LEU A 320 10.85 -20.65 7.43
CA LEU A 320 12.25 -20.57 7.00
C LEU A 320 12.57 -19.20 6.38
N GLY A 321 11.69 -18.66 5.53
CA GLY A 321 11.83 -17.33 4.94
C GLY A 321 11.87 -16.21 5.99
N LEU A 322 11.05 -16.29 7.04
CA LEU A 322 11.04 -15.34 8.15
C LEU A 322 12.34 -15.39 8.98
N ARG A 323 12.88 -16.58 9.23
CA ARG A 323 14.19 -16.76 9.87
C ARG A 323 15.32 -16.23 8.97
N ALA A 324 15.22 -16.47 7.67
CA ALA A 324 16.15 -15.88 6.70
C ALA A 324 16.10 -14.35 6.73
N LEU A 325 14.91 -13.76 6.81
CA LEU A 325 14.75 -12.29 6.94
C LEU A 325 15.38 -11.77 8.23
N ALA A 326 15.18 -12.44 9.35
CA ALA A 326 15.82 -12.09 10.63
C ALA A 326 17.35 -12.08 10.48
N THR A 327 17.92 -13.08 9.83
CA THR A 327 19.36 -13.20 9.54
C THR A 327 19.84 -12.05 8.64
N VAL A 328 19.14 -11.77 7.55
CA VAL A 328 19.50 -10.69 6.62
C VAL A 328 19.50 -9.32 7.30
N LEU A 329 18.48 -9.06 8.14
CA LEU A 329 18.39 -7.82 8.90
C LEU A 329 19.56 -7.70 9.90
N GLU A 330 19.92 -8.78 10.60
CA GLU A 330 21.03 -8.78 11.54
C GLU A 330 22.38 -8.58 10.84
N GLU A 331 22.61 -9.23 9.71
CA GLU A 331 23.81 -9.01 8.89
C GLU A 331 23.89 -7.56 8.40
N CYS A 332 22.79 -6.99 7.91
CA CYS A 332 22.73 -5.59 7.54
C CYS A 332 23.04 -4.64 8.72
N ARG A 333 22.66 -5.01 9.95
CA ARG A 333 22.99 -4.28 11.16
C ARG A 333 24.49 -4.37 11.50
N LEU A 334 25.03 -5.58 11.56
CA LEU A 334 26.42 -5.84 11.93
C LEU A 334 27.38 -5.15 10.98
N GLN A 335 27.09 -5.19 9.69
CA GLN A 335 27.92 -4.62 8.64
C GLN A 335 27.56 -3.16 8.30
N ARG A 336 26.60 -2.55 9.00
CA ARG A 336 26.14 -1.17 8.83
C ARG A 336 25.64 -0.85 7.41
N LEU A 337 25.09 -1.84 6.71
CA LEU A 337 24.65 -1.70 5.31
C LEU A 337 23.42 -0.79 5.15
N THR A 338 22.67 -0.57 6.21
CA THR A 338 21.50 0.33 6.22
C THR A 338 21.83 1.81 6.03
N ARG A 339 23.10 2.16 5.90
CA ARG A 339 23.54 3.48 5.42
C ARG A 339 23.27 3.69 3.93
N HIS A 340 23.09 2.61 3.17
CA HIS A 340 22.74 2.63 1.76
C HIS A 340 21.24 2.65 1.59
N GLN A 341 20.69 3.76 1.11
CA GLN A 341 19.24 3.92 0.92
C GLN A 341 18.62 2.83 0.03
N TYR A 342 19.34 2.41 -1.02
CA TYR A 342 18.89 1.30 -1.89
C TYR A 342 18.65 -0.01 -1.11
N ILE A 343 19.54 -0.32 -0.16
CA ILE A 343 19.38 -1.50 0.70
C ILE A 343 18.14 -1.36 1.58
N THR A 344 17.89 -0.18 2.14
CA THR A 344 16.72 0.05 2.98
C THR A 344 15.40 -0.09 2.22
N PHE A 345 15.34 0.34 0.95
CA PHE A 345 14.20 0.09 0.07
C PHE A 345 13.98 -1.41 -0.13
N LYS A 346 15.03 -2.15 -0.51
CA LYS A 346 14.93 -3.58 -0.74
C LYS A 346 14.58 -4.38 0.51
N LEU A 347 15.04 -3.96 1.68
CA LEU A 347 14.61 -4.55 2.95
C LEU A 347 13.12 -4.29 3.20
N GLY A 348 12.62 -3.07 2.91
CA GLY A 348 11.20 -2.74 3.01
C GLY A 348 10.32 -3.64 2.13
N GLU A 349 10.75 -3.89 0.89
CA GLU A 349 10.12 -4.82 -0.04
C GLU A 349 10.07 -6.26 0.51
N LEU A 350 11.22 -6.80 0.96
CA LEU A 350 11.29 -8.16 1.51
C LEU A 350 10.43 -8.32 2.77
N ILE A 351 10.42 -7.31 3.64
CA ILE A 351 9.57 -7.26 4.83
C ILE A 351 8.09 -7.32 4.45
N ALA A 352 7.66 -6.50 3.48
CA ALA A 352 6.27 -6.49 3.03
C ALA A 352 5.84 -7.86 2.50
N ASN A 353 6.65 -8.47 1.63
CA ASN A 353 6.37 -9.79 1.08
C ASN A 353 6.27 -10.86 2.17
N ALA A 354 7.20 -10.86 3.14
CA ALA A 354 7.22 -11.82 4.25
C ALA A 354 5.97 -11.74 5.11
N GLU A 355 5.55 -10.53 5.50
CA GLU A 355 4.40 -10.34 6.39
C GLU A 355 3.08 -10.63 5.67
N VAL A 356 2.96 -10.31 4.38
CA VAL A 356 1.79 -10.67 3.58
C VAL A 356 1.67 -12.18 3.42
N ALA A 357 2.77 -12.89 3.14
CA ALA A 357 2.75 -14.35 3.04
C ALA A 357 2.43 -15.01 4.39
N ALA A 358 2.96 -14.50 5.50
CA ALA A 358 2.62 -14.99 6.84
C ALA A 358 1.13 -14.77 7.17
N ALA A 359 0.56 -13.61 6.82
CA ALA A 359 -0.87 -13.35 7.01
C ALA A 359 -1.74 -14.28 6.17
N PHE A 360 -1.34 -14.60 4.94
CA PHE A 360 -2.05 -15.54 4.09
C PHE A 360 -2.02 -16.95 4.68
N CYS A 361 -0.85 -17.44 5.12
CA CYS A 361 -0.73 -18.72 5.81
C CYS A 361 -1.55 -18.75 7.10
N ARG A 362 -1.57 -17.66 7.85
CA ARG A 362 -2.38 -17.54 9.08
C ARG A 362 -3.88 -17.62 8.78
N ALA A 363 -4.34 -16.94 7.77
CA ALA A 363 -5.75 -16.97 7.37
C ALA A 363 -6.18 -18.38 6.94
N ILE A 364 -5.49 -18.96 5.96
CA ILE A 364 -5.87 -20.26 5.40
C ILE A 364 -5.59 -21.39 6.38
N GLY A 365 -4.49 -21.34 7.13
CA GLY A 365 -4.14 -22.33 8.14
C GLY A 365 -5.13 -22.41 9.31
N ASN A 366 -5.82 -21.31 9.60
CA ASN A 366 -6.90 -21.26 10.60
C ASN A 366 -8.31 -21.46 9.99
N GLY A 367 -8.40 -21.87 8.72
CA GLY A 367 -9.68 -22.10 8.02
C GLY A 367 -10.51 -20.85 7.77
N LYS A 368 -9.89 -19.65 7.76
CA LYS A 368 -10.58 -18.41 7.48
C LYS A 368 -10.60 -18.16 5.98
N ILE A 369 -11.78 -18.10 5.41
CA ILE A 369 -11.99 -17.61 4.05
C ILE A 369 -12.43 -16.15 4.18
N VAL A 370 -11.71 -15.25 3.50
CA VAL A 370 -12.04 -13.82 3.51
C VAL A 370 -13.34 -13.60 2.74
N GLU A 371 -14.19 -12.70 3.22
CA GLU A 371 -15.43 -12.37 2.54
C GLU A 371 -15.17 -11.89 1.11
N GLY A 372 -16.00 -12.34 0.17
CA GLY A 372 -15.83 -12.07 -1.27
C GLY A 372 -14.82 -12.97 -1.99
N CYS A 373 -14.19 -13.93 -1.33
CA CYS A 373 -13.32 -14.91 -1.97
C CYS A 373 -14.13 -15.83 -2.93
N LYS A 374 -13.60 -16.03 -4.13
CA LYS A 374 -14.23 -16.85 -5.20
C LYS A 374 -13.76 -18.30 -5.21
N PHE A 375 -12.82 -18.67 -4.33
CA PHE A 375 -12.10 -19.95 -4.36
C PHE A 375 -12.51 -20.87 -3.20
N ASP A 376 -12.52 -22.16 -3.48
CA ASP A 376 -12.65 -23.20 -2.47
C ASP A 376 -11.37 -23.34 -1.62
N ALA A 377 -11.50 -24.03 -0.49
CA ALA A 377 -10.40 -24.19 0.46
C ALA A 377 -9.17 -24.88 -0.14
N GLU A 378 -9.34 -25.85 -1.02
CA GLU A 378 -8.23 -26.60 -1.64
C GLU A 378 -7.44 -25.69 -2.61
N THR A 379 -8.15 -24.88 -3.40
CA THR A 379 -7.50 -23.89 -4.27
C THR A 379 -6.75 -22.84 -3.46
N LEU A 380 -7.34 -22.36 -2.36
CA LEU A 380 -6.67 -21.40 -1.47
C LEU A 380 -5.42 -22.00 -0.80
N LYS A 381 -5.45 -23.27 -0.40
CA LYS A 381 -4.26 -23.97 0.11
C LYS A 381 -3.15 -24.06 -0.96
N ALA A 382 -3.51 -24.37 -2.21
CA ALA A 382 -2.54 -24.41 -3.31
C ALA A 382 -1.93 -23.01 -3.55
N MET A 383 -2.74 -21.94 -3.61
CA MET A 383 -2.27 -20.56 -3.72
C MET A 383 -1.35 -20.18 -2.56
N CYS A 384 -1.71 -20.57 -1.33
CA CYS A 384 -0.93 -20.28 -0.14
C CYS A 384 0.44 -20.97 -0.20
N ARG A 385 0.51 -22.26 -0.60
CA ARG A 385 1.77 -22.99 -0.77
C ARG A 385 2.69 -22.32 -1.80
N VAL A 386 2.14 -21.96 -2.94
CA VAL A 386 2.92 -21.25 -3.99
C VAL A 386 3.44 -19.93 -3.45
N ASN A 387 2.58 -19.10 -2.86
CA ASN A 387 2.97 -17.81 -2.29
C ASN A 387 4.05 -17.94 -1.21
N ALA A 388 3.90 -18.90 -0.29
CA ALA A 388 4.86 -19.14 0.78
C ALA A 388 6.24 -19.55 0.24
N LYS A 389 6.28 -20.45 -0.74
CA LYS A 389 7.51 -20.96 -1.36
C LYS A 389 8.25 -19.87 -2.15
N GLU A 390 7.55 -19.20 -3.05
CA GLU A 390 8.10 -18.12 -3.87
C GLU A 390 8.61 -16.97 -2.98
N THR A 391 7.86 -16.59 -1.96
CA THR A 391 8.25 -15.53 -1.04
C THR A 391 9.47 -15.92 -0.20
N ALA A 392 9.52 -17.13 0.35
CA ALA A 392 10.67 -17.60 1.13
C ALA A 392 11.93 -17.66 0.28
N TYR A 393 11.83 -18.17 -0.96
CA TYR A 393 12.93 -18.22 -1.92
C TYR A 393 13.44 -16.81 -2.27
N ASP A 394 12.51 -15.88 -2.53
CA ASP A 394 12.83 -14.48 -2.85
C ASP A 394 13.56 -13.80 -1.68
N ILE A 395 13.10 -14.01 -0.44
CA ILE A 395 13.74 -13.48 0.76
C ILE A 395 15.16 -14.03 0.91
N ALA A 396 15.35 -15.34 0.86
CA ALA A 396 16.65 -15.96 1.06
C ALA A 396 17.66 -15.57 -0.05
N SER A 397 17.23 -15.65 -1.33
CA SER A 397 18.11 -15.35 -2.47
C SER A 397 18.44 -13.86 -2.60
N ARG A 398 17.42 -13.00 -2.60
CA ARG A 398 17.61 -11.54 -2.73
C ARG A 398 18.21 -10.93 -1.48
N GLY A 399 17.82 -11.42 -0.29
CA GLY A 399 18.40 -10.99 0.98
C GLY A 399 19.89 -11.29 1.05
N ALA A 400 20.30 -12.52 0.73
CA ALA A 400 21.72 -12.89 0.65
C ALA A 400 22.46 -12.03 -0.39
N LYS A 401 21.87 -11.83 -1.59
CA LYS A 401 22.45 -10.96 -2.62
C LYS A 401 22.70 -9.53 -2.12
N LEU A 402 21.77 -8.94 -1.37
CA LEU A 402 21.94 -7.59 -0.82
C LEU A 402 23.13 -7.52 0.15
N VAL A 403 23.25 -8.47 1.06
CA VAL A 403 24.35 -8.55 2.02
C VAL A 403 25.69 -8.74 1.29
N LEU A 404 25.77 -9.70 0.36
CA LEU A 404 26.99 -10.00 -0.39
C LEU A 404 27.42 -8.88 -1.34
N SER A 405 26.46 -8.10 -1.88
CA SER A 405 26.77 -7.01 -2.83
C SER A 405 27.41 -5.79 -2.17
N ALA A 406 27.22 -5.60 -0.87
CA ALA A 406 27.65 -4.39 -0.17
C ALA A 406 28.44 -4.68 1.11
N GLY A 407 28.49 -5.93 1.55
CA GLY A 407 29.15 -6.38 2.76
C GLY A 407 30.35 -7.29 2.51
N THR A 408 30.86 -7.84 3.59
CA THR A 408 32.05 -8.73 3.63
C THR A 408 31.71 -10.13 4.17
N ALA A 409 30.43 -10.52 4.18
CA ALA A 409 30.00 -11.82 4.67
C ALA A 409 30.59 -12.97 3.81
N ASP A 410 30.89 -14.09 4.45
CA ASP A 410 31.17 -15.34 3.75
C ASP A 410 29.91 -15.88 3.09
N ALA A 411 29.97 -16.14 1.79
CA ALA A 411 28.81 -16.51 1.00
C ALA A 411 28.21 -17.86 1.42
N ALA A 412 29.06 -18.86 1.71
CA ALA A 412 28.59 -20.19 2.09
C ALA A 412 27.93 -20.16 3.48
N ALA A 413 28.53 -19.46 4.44
CA ALA A 413 27.97 -19.27 5.77
C ALA A 413 26.63 -18.52 5.71
N LEU A 414 26.54 -17.47 4.91
CA LEU A 414 25.31 -16.68 4.75
C LEU A 414 24.17 -17.49 4.12
N LEU A 415 24.44 -18.23 3.04
CA LEU A 415 23.45 -19.09 2.38
C LEU A 415 22.95 -20.20 3.31
N ASN A 416 23.81 -20.76 4.16
CA ASN A 416 23.40 -21.70 5.18
C ASN A 416 22.54 -21.03 6.25
N ALA A 417 22.94 -19.86 6.77
CA ALA A 417 22.22 -19.13 7.81
C ALA A 417 20.85 -18.59 7.33
N THR A 418 20.69 -18.34 6.02
CA THR A 418 19.41 -17.96 5.41
C THR A 418 18.57 -19.16 4.97
N HIS A 419 18.93 -20.39 5.36
CA HIS A 419 18.22 -21.64 5.02
C HIS A 419 17.99 -21.83 3.51
N PHE A 420 18.83 -21.25 2.65
CA PHE A 420 18.60 -21.19 1.21
C PHE A 420 18.38 -22.58 0.61
N VAL A 421 19.27 -23.55 0.89
CA VAL A 421 19.18 -24.92 0.36
C VAL A 421 17.91 -25.64 0.84
N GLN A 422 17.50 -25.41 2.09
CA GLN A 422 16.27 -26.00 2.62
C GLN A 422 15.03 -25.43 1.95
N ILE A 423 15.01 -24.11 1.71
CA ILE A 423 13.93 -23.42 1.00
C ILE A 423 13.85 -23.92 -0.44
N GLU A 424 15.00 -24.01 -1.13
CA GLU A 424 15.10 -24.49 -2.52
C GLU A 424 14.57 -25.95 -2.63
N ALA A 425 14.93 -26.82 -1.69
CA ALA A 425 14.43 -28.18 -1.63
C ALA A 425 12.90 -28.27 -1.45
N ASN A 426 12.25 -27.26 -0.89
CA ASN A 426 10.80 -27.19 -0.72
C ASN A 426 10.04 -26.63 -1.94
N MET A 427 10.73 -26.26 -3.04
CA MET A 427 10.05 -25.75 -4.25
C MET A 427 9.27 -26.82 -5.02
N HIS A 428 9.48 -28.11 -4.71
CA HIS A 428 8.74 -29.20 -5.34
C HIS A 428 7.21 -28.99 -5.28
N GLY A 429 6.51 -29.30 -6.37
CA GLY A 429 5.06 -29.18 -6.48
C GLY A 429 4.54 -27.76 -6.75
N CYS A 430 5.41 -26.76 -6.92
CA CYS A 430 5.01 -25.37 -7.16
C CYS A 430 4.27 -25.21 -8.50
N ILE A 431 4.73 -25.90 -9.56
CA ILE A 431 4.09 -25.87 -10.89
C ILE A 431 2.75 -26.59 -10.82
N GLU A 432 2.68 -27.76 -10.19
CA GLU A 432 1.45 -28.53 -10.03
C GLU A 432 0.37 -27.78 -9.26
N ASP A 433 0.76 -27.08 -8.18
CA ASP A 433 -0.16 -26.23 -7.43
C ASP A 433 -0.63 -25.03 -8.28
N SER A 434 0.27 -24.42 -9.06
CA SER A 434 -0.08 -23.35 -9.99
C SER A 434 -1.01 -23.82 -11.11
N ASP A 435 -0.83 -25.04 -11.61
CA ASP A 435 -1.74 -25.66 -12.60
C ASP A 435 -3.14 -25.91 -12.02
N LYS A 436 -3.24 -26.34 -10.74
CA LYS A 436 -4.53 -26.47 -10.05
C LYS A 436 -5.25 -25.12 -9.96
N VAL A 437 -4.51 -24.07 -9.56
CA VAL A 437 -5.06 -22.70 -9.53
C VAL A 437 -5.51 -22.26 -10.91
N SER A 438 -4.70 -22.48 -11.95
CA SER A 438 -5.07 -22.18 -13.34
C SER A 438 -6.34 -22.89 -13.80
N ALA A 439 -6.47 -24.18 -13.47
CA ALA A 439 -7.67 -24.95 -13.80
C ALA A 439 -8.92 -24.36 -13.14
N LYS A 440 -8.80 -23.97 -11.86
CA LYS A 440 -9.90 -23.35 -11.12
C LYS A 440 -10.29 -21.98 -11.66
N LEU A 441 -9.30 -21.16 -12.03
CA LEU A 441 -9.55 -19.87 -12.68
C LEU A 441 -10.33 -20.03 -13.98
N ARG A 442 -9.96 -20.99 -14.83
CA ARG A 442 -10.73 -21.30 -16.06
C ARG A 442 -12.16 -21.71 -15.76
N GLU A 443 -12.38 -22.51 -14.71
CA GLU A 443 -13.72 -22.95 -14.30
C GLU A 443 -14.59 -21.77 -13.85
N ILE A 444 -14.06 -20.94 -12.94
CA ILE A 444 -14.81 -19.81 -12.35
C ILE A 444 -15.19 -18.75 -13.40
N PHE A 445 -14.28 -18.45 -14.32
CA PHE A 445 -14.46 -17.40 -15.34
C PHE A 445 -14.89 -17.95 -16.72
N ARG A 446 -15.32 -19.19 -16.79
CA ARG A 446 -15.93 -19.78 -18.00
C ARG A 446 -17.42 -19.43 -18.00
N LYS A 447 -17.76 -18.29 -18.61
CA LYS A 447 -19.16 -17.87 -18.82
C LYS A 447 -19.72 -18.43 -20.12
#